data_46e60f8446e7433c0339f2af3fbd8f7b
#
_entry.id   46e60f8446e7433c0339f2af3fbd8f7b
#
_cell.length_a   1.000
_cell.length_b   1.000
_cell.length_c   1.000
_cell.angle_alpha   90.00
_cell.angle_beta   90.00
_cell.angle_gamma   90.00
#
_symmetry.space_group_name_H-M   'P 1'
#
loop_
_entity.id
_entity.type
_entity.pdbx_description
1 polymer ?
#
loop_
_entity_poly.entity_id
_entity_poly.type
_entity_poly.pdbx_seq_one_letter_code
_entity_poly.pdbx_strand_id
1 'polypeptide(L)'
;AASASASASSKPAPAGYEEELKALIRQVYAVKARAENGLNACIAESKAEYRALPKSQKTQTRKLMIVLSKSSELNALQASCDKEMDSIVSQMRTILQENGQSTALADQVMETYKAEKSARYTELKNKFYS
;
A
#
# COMPACT_ATOMS: atom_id res chain seq x y z
N ALA A 1 16.22 26.47 -15.22
CA ALA A 1 16.62 26.67 -15.21
C ALA A 1 16.96 26.38 -15.27
N ALA A 2 16.73 26.18 -15.27
CA ALA A 2 17.17 26.35 -15.27
C ALA A 2 17.55 26.08 -15.33
N SER A 3 17.38 25.94 -15.25
CA SER A 3 17.98 26.08 -15.26
C SER A 3 18.37 25.80 -15.38
N ALA A 4 18.43 25.73 -15.52
CA ALA A 4 19.07 25.76 -15.62
C ALA A 4 19.40 25.40 -15.80
N SER A 5 19.36 25.45 -15.89
CA SER A 5 19.94 25.35 -16.01
C SER A 5 20.24 24.87 -16.21
N ALA A 6 20.38 24.91 -16.35
CA ALA A 6 20.92 24.62 -16.47
C ALA A 6 21.24 24.05 -16.65
N SER A 7 21.34 24.12 -16.75
CA SER A 7 21.78 23.70 -16.85
C SER A 7 21.90 23.08 -17.17
N ALA A 8 22.05 23.14 -17.40
CA ALA A 8 22.24 22.65 -17.60
C ALA A 8 22.21 21.96 -17.99
N SER A 9 22.34 21.96 -18.23
CA SER A 9 22.32 21.31 -18.42
C SER A 9 22.08 20.59 -18.61
N SER A 10 22.33 20.54 -18.79
CA SER A 10 22.03 19.84 -18.82
C SER A 10 21.76 19.28 -18.50
N LYS A 11 21.75 19.16 -18.10
CA LYS A 11 21.32 18.49 -17.76
C LYS A 11 20.84 18.61 -17.06
N PRO A 12 20.89 18.64 -16.86
CA PRO A 12 20.32 18.77 -16.05
C PRO A 12 19.39 18.65 -15.41
N ALA A 13 19.25 19.00 -15.01
CA ALA A 13 17.87 18.67 -14.76
C ALA A 13 17.61 17.27 -14.23
N PRO A 14 18.48 16.31 -14.38
CA PRO A 14 18.30 15.00 -13.76
C PRO A 14 17.98 15.08 -12.28
N ALA A 15 18.57 16.03 -11.57
CA ALA A 15 18.32 16.21 -10.15
C ALA A 15 16.84 16.56 -9.86
N GLY A 16 16.19 17.27 -10.78
CA GLY A 16 14.78 17.65 -10.61
C GLY A 16 13.86 16.45 -10.62
N TYR A 17 14.00 15.56 -11.60
CA TYR A 17 13.13 14.40 -11.68
C TYR A 17 13.42 13.39 -10.57
N GLU A 18 14.66 13.29 -10.14
CA GLU A 18 15.02 12.41 -9.04
C GLU A 18 14.32 12.82 -7.74
N GLU A 19 14.22 14.14 -7.49
CA GLU A 19 13.49 14.64 -6.31
C GLU A 19 12.01 14.32 -6.41
N GLU A 20 11.42 14.43 -7.61
CA GLU A 20 10.03 14.06 -7.83
C GLU A 20 9.81 12.57 -7.57
N LEU A 21 10.73 11.72 -8.04
CA LEU A 21 10.66 10.29 -7.79
C LEU A 21 10.76 9.98 -6.30
N LYS A 22 11.66 10.65 -5.60
CA LYS A 22 11.80 10.47 -4.15
C LYS A 22 10.53 10.84 -3.41
N ALA A 23 9.88 11.93 -3.83
CA ALA A 23 8.62 12.34 -3.23
C ALA A 23 7.53 11.28 -3.45
N LEU A 24 7.47 10.71 -4.66
CA LEU A 24 6.51 9.65 -4.97
C LEU A 24 6.81 8.38 -4.16
N ILE A 25 8.08 8.04 -4.01
CA ILE A 25 8.48 6.88 -3.20
C ILE A 25 8.06 7.08 -1.73
N ARG A 26 8.19 8.28 -1.20
CA ARG A 26 7.70 8.58 0.14
C ARG A 26 6.19 8.36 0.24
N GLN A 27 5.45 8.70 -0.82
CA GLN A 27 4.01 8.44 -0.86
C GLN A 27 3.72 6.94 -0.89
N VAL A 28 4.55 6.15 -1.59
CA VAL A 28 4.44 4.69 -1.59
C VAL A 28 4.55 4.16 -0.15
N TYR A 29 5.54 4.61 0.59
CA TYR A 29 5.70 4.18 1.98
C TYR A 29 4.52 4.59 2.85
N ALA A 30 3.96 5.76 2.61
CA ALA A 30 2.77 6.21 3.35
C ALA A 30 1.56 5.32 3.07
N VAL A 31 1.36 4.92 1.80
CA VAL A 31 0.28 4.00 1.43
C VAL A 31 0.49 2.64 2.10
N LYS A 32 1.71 2.13 2.08
CA LYS A 32 2.04 0.84 2.70
C LYS A 32 1.78 0.89 4.20
N ALA A 33 2.20 1.95 4.87
CA ALA A 33 1.97 2.12 6.30
C ALA A 33 0.47 2.14 6.62
N ARG A 34 -0.31 2.83 5.80
CA ARG A 34 -1.76 2.89 5.99
C ARG A 34 -2.40 1.52 5.82
N ALA A 35 -1.94 0.76 4.84
CA ALA A 35 -2.44 -0.60 4.61
C ALA A 35 -2.10 -1.52 5.78
N GLU A 36 -0.88 -1.45 6.29
CA GLU A 36 -0.45 -2.24 7.43
C GLU A 36 -1.19 -1.88 8.71
N ASN A 37 -1.35 -0.58 8.95
CA ASN A 37 -2.08 -0.10 10.12
C ASN A 37 -3.54 -0.55 10.07
N GLY A 38 -4.15 -0.51 8.89
CA GLY A 38 -5.52 -0.97 8.70
C GLY A 38 -5.66 -2.45 8.96
N LEU A 39 -4.70 -3.25 8.50
CA LEU A 39 -4.68 -4.68 8.76
C LEU A 39 -4.56 -4.96 10.26
N ASN A 40 -3.61 -4.30 10.92
CA ASN A 40 -3.40 -4.50 12.35
C ASN A 40 -4.62 -4.08 13.15
N ALA A 41 -5.27 -2.98 12.78
CA ALA A 41 -6.51 -2.54 13.42
C ALA A 41 -7.62 -3.57 13.22
N CYS A 42 -7.74 -4.11 12.01
CA CYS A 42 -8.73 -5.13 11.69
C CYS A 42 -8.55 -6.36 12.58
N ILE A 43 -7.32 -6.83 12.72
CA ILE A 43 -7.00 -7.98 13.56
C ILE A 43 -7.34 -7.70 15.02
N ALA A 44 -6.91 -6.54 15.53
CA ALA A 44 -7.13 -6.18 16.93
C ALA A 44 -8.61 -6.04 17.24
N GLU A 45 -9.37 -5.38 16.38
CA GLU A 45 -10.81 -5.19 16.55
C GLU A 45 -11.55 -6.51 16.46
N SER A 46 -11.16 -7.38 15.54
CA SER A 46 -11.78 -8.69 15.40
C SER A 46 -11.58 -9.52 16.67
N LYS A 47 -10.37 -9.52 17.21
CA LYS A 47 -10.07 -10.24 18.44
C LYS A 47 -10.82 -9.67 19.63
N ALA A 48 -10.92 -8.35 19.71
CA ALA A 48 -11.65 -7.68 20.80
C ALA A 48 -13.14 -8.02 20.76
N GLU A 49 -13.75 -8.01 19.56
CA GLU A 49 -15.16 -8.38 19.42
C GLU A 49 -15.40 -9.82 19.84
N TYR A 50 -14.51 -10.72 19.42
CA TYR A 50 -14.65 -12.12 19.78
C TYR A 50 -14.54 -12.32 21.29
N ARG A 51 -13.56 -11.67 21.93
CA ARG A 51 -13.36 -11.77 23.37
C ARG A 51 -14.54 -11.21 24.17
N ALA A 52 -15.21 -10.21 23.63
CA ALA A 52 -16.34 -9.57 24.29
C ALA A 52 -17.61 -10.43 24.24
N LEU A 53 -17.65 -11.46 23.43
CA LEU A 53 -18.80 -12.33 23.31
C LEU A 53 -18.99 -13.15 24.58
N PRO A 54 -20.26 -13.44 24.99
CA PRO A 54 -20.52 -14.41 26.04
C PRO A 54 -19.89 -15.75 25.65
N LYS A 55 -19.49 -16.52 26.66
CA LYS A 55 -18.82 -17.79 26.44
C LYS A 55 -19.62 -18.71 25.51
N SER A 56 -20.94 -18.74 25.67
CA SER A 56 -21.82 -19.56 24.85
C SER A 56 -21.87 -19.14 23.39
N GLN A 57 -21.44 -17.92 23.08
CA GLN A 57 -21.43 -17.40 21.72
C GLN A 57 -20.03 -17.42 21.07
N LYS A 58 -19.02 -17.89 21.79
CA LYS A 58 -17.66 -17.99 21.25
C LYS A 58 -17.52 -19.26 20.42
N THR A 59 -18.15 -19.24 19.25
CA THR A 59 -18.16 -20.37 18.33
C THR A 59 -17.40 -20.03 17.06
N GLN A 60 -17.07 -21.05 16.27
CA GLN A 60 -16.40 -20.86 14.98
C GLN A 60 -17.27 -20.03 14.02
N THR A 61 -18.58 -20.26 14.07
CA THR A 61 -19.51 -19.50 13.23
C THR A 61 -19.44 -18.01 13.55
N ARG A 62 -19.45 -17.66 14.83
CA ARG A 62 -19.35 -16.27 15.25
C ARG A 62 -18.00 -15.66 14.84
N LYS A 63 -16.92 -16.43 15.01
CA LYS A 63 -15.60 -16.00 14.63
C LYS A 63 -15.56 -15.67 13.14
N LEU A 64 -16.13 -16.56 12.33
CA LEU A 64 -16.20 -16.35 10.88
C LEU A 64 -17.01 -15.12 10.52
N MET A 65 -18.14 -14.89 11.21
CA MET A 65 -18.99 -13.72 10.96
C MET A 65 -18.23 -12.43 11.26
N ILE A 66 -17.45 -12.41 12.33
CA ILE A 66 -16.64 -11.25 12.68
C ILE A 66 -15.58 -10.98 11.60
N VAL A 67 -14.91 -12.04 11.12
CA VAL A 67 -13.94 -11.93 10.05
C VAL A 67 -14.57 -11.34 8.79
N LEU A 68 -15.73 -11.86 8.40
CA LEU A 68 -16.41 -11.39 7.20
C LEU A 68 -16.82 -9.93 7.32
N SER A 69 -17.28 -9.53 8.49
CA SER A 69 -17.64 -8.14 8.75
C SER A 69 -16.43 -7.21 8.60
N LYS A 70 -15.31 -7.59 9.22
CA LYS A 70 -14.09 -6.76 9.17
C LYS A 70 -13.41 -6.83 7.82
N SER A 71 -13.56 -7.94 7.08
CA SER A 71 -13.00 -8.08 5.74
C SER A 71 -13.56 -7.04 4.77
N SER A 72 -14.84 -6.67 4.94
CA SER A 72 -15.45 -5.64 4.11
C SER A 72 -14.73 -4.30 4.28
N GLU A 73 -14.45 -3.92 5.53
CA GLU A 73 -13.72 -2.68 5.82
C GLU A 73 -12.29 -2.74 5.29
N LEU A 74 -11.64 -3.88 5.47
CA LEU A 74 -10.27 -4.07 5.00
C LEU A 74 -10.21 -4.01 3.47
N ASN A 75 -11.17 -4.61 2.79
CA ASN A 75 -11.24 -4.58 1.34
C ASN A 75 -11.44 -3.15 0.82
N ALA A 76 -12.27 -2.36 1.49
CA ALA A 76 -12.48 -0.96 1.12
C ALA A 76 -11.18 -0.16 1.27
N LEU A 77 -10.46 -0.39 2.37
CA LEU A 77 -9.17 0.26 2.59
C LEU A 77 -8.17 -0.14 1.53
N GLN A 78 -8.11 -1.42 1.19
CA GLN A 78 -7.18 -1.92 0.19
C GLN A 78 -7.50 -1.40 -1.21
N ALA A 79 -8.79 -1.28 -1.55
CA ALA A 79 -9.19 -0.70 -2.82
C ALA A 79 -8.72 0.76 -2.91
N SER A 80 -8.84 1.51 -1.82
CA SER A 80 -8.36 2.88 -1.75
C SER A 80 -6.83 2.94 -1.91
N CYS A 81 -6.10 2.06 -1.23
CA CYS A 81 -4.65 1.99 -1.33
C CYS A 81 -4.21 1.58 -2.74
N ASP A 82 -4.90 0.61 -3.36
CA ASP A 82 -4.61 0.18 -4.73
C ASP A 82 -4.75 1.34 -5.71
N LYS A 83 -5.81 2.13 -5.54
CA LYS A 83 -6.06 3.27 -6.41
C LYS A 83 -4.97 4.32 -6.29
N GLU A 84 -4.54 4.60 -5.06
CA GLU A 84 -3.45 5.54 -4.84
C GLU A 84 -2.13 5.01 -5.40
N MET A 85 -1.87 3.71 -5.25
CA MET A 85 -0.66 3.10 -5.81
C MET A 85 -0.66 3.18 -7.34
N ASP A 86 -1.80 2.92 -7.97
CA ASP A 86 -1.90 3.03 -9.43
C ASP A 86 -1.57 4.45 -9.88
N SER A 87 -2.07 5.45 -9.17
CA SER A 87 -1.78 6.84 -9.47
C SER A 87 -0.31 7.18 -9.30
N ILE A 88 0.28 6.76 -8.18
CA ILE A 88 1.70 7.01 -7.87
C ILE A 88 2.59 6.36 -8.93
N VAL A 89 2.35 5.09 -9.24
CA VAL A 89 3.16 4.34 -10.20
C VAL A 89 3.01 4.92 -11.60
N SER A 90 1.80 5.36 -11.97
CA SER A 90 1.57 6.02 -13.24
C SER A 90 2.38 7.31 -13.36
N GLN A 91 2.42 8.11 -12.30
CA GLN A 91 3.23 9.31 -12.27
C GLN A 91 4.72 8.99 -12.36
N MET A 92 5.17 7.93 -11.68
CA MET A 92 6.57 7.50 -11.77
C MET A 92 6.93 7.11 -13.21
N ARG A 93 6.05 6.37 -13.88
CA ARG A 93 6.29 5.97 -15.28
C ARG A 93 6.40 7.19 -16.18
N THR A 94 5.50 8.15 -16.01
CA THR A 94 5.53 9.36 -16.82
C THR A 94 6.84 10.13 -16.61
N ILE A 95 7.26 10.29 -15.37
CA ILE A 95 8.50 11.01 -15.07
C ILE A 95 9.70 10.28 -15.70
N LEU A 96 9.76 8.97 -15.55
CA LEU A 96 10.86 8.18 -16.09
C LEU A 96 10.89 8.27 -17.62
N GLN A 97 9.74 8.13 -18.26
CA GLN A 97 9.66 8.21 -19.72
C GLN A 97 10.04 9.58 -20.26
N GLU A 98 9.58 10.64 -19.58
CA GLU A 98 9.88 12.01 -20.00
C GLU A 98 11.38 12.33 -19.88
N ASN A 99 12.09 11.59 -19.06
CA ASN A 99 13.52 11.78 -18.84
C ASN A 99 14.36 10.69 -19.52
N GLY A 100 13.74 9.94 -20.43
CA GLY A 100 14.46 8.93 -21.22
C GLY A 100 14.92 7.73 -20.40
N GLN A 101 14.30 7.49 -19.26
CA GLN A 101 14.67 6.40 -18.37
C GLN A 101 13.73 5.21 -18.54
N SER A 102 14.24 4.02 -18.17
CA SER A 102 13.43 2.82 -18.15
C SER A 102 12.35 2.92 -17.07
N THR A 103 11.19 2.31 -17.30
CA THR A 103 10.11 2.26 -16.34
C THR A 103 10.28 1.11 -15.34
N ALA A 104 11.41 0.42 -15.37
CA ALA A 104 11.65 -0.75 -14.51
C ALA A 104 11.44 -0.47 -13.02
N LEU A 105 11.86 0.72 -12.55
CA LEU A 105 11.67 1.09 -11.15
C LEU A 105 10.18 1.12 -10.78
N ALA A 106 9.36 1.73 -11.63
CA ALA A 106 7.92 1.82 -11.39
C ALA A 106 7.28 0.43 -11.38
N ASP A 107 7.68 -0.42 -12.30
CA ASP A 107 7.18 -1.79 -12.38
C ASP A 107 7.55 -2.59 -11.12
N GLN A 108 8.79 -2.42 -10.65
CA GLN A 108 9.27 -3.09 -9.45
C GLN A 108 8.49 -2.65 -8.20
N VAL A 109 8.20 -1.37 -8.10
CA VAL A 109 7.41 -0.82 -6.99
C VAL A 109 6.03 -1.47 -6.97
N MET A 110 5.39 -1.58 -8.13
CA MET A 110 4.06 -2.18 -8.22
C MET A 110 4.08 -3.67 -7.86
N GLU A 111 5.09 -4.40 -8.35
CA GLU A 111 5.22 -5.82 -8.05
C GLU A 111 5.45 -6.07 -6.57
N THR A 112 6.29 -5.26 -5.95
CA THR A 112 6.55 -5.35 -4.51
C THR A 112 5.27 -5.08 -3.73
N TYR A 113 4.52 -4.07 -4.14
CA TYR A 113 3.26 -3.74 -3.49
C TYR A 113 2.27 -4.91 -3.55
N LYS A 114 2.13 -5.53 -4.71
CA LYS A 114 1.23 -6.68 -4.89
C LYS A 114 1.64 -7.88 -4.04
N ALA A 115 2.94 -8.14 -3.96
CA ALA A 115 3.47 -9.22 -3.14
C ALA A 115 3.19 -8.99 -1.66
N GLU A 116 3.41 -7.76 -1.19
CA GLU A 116 3.15 -7.40 0.20
C GLU A 116 1.67 -7.45 0.53
N LYS A 117 0.82 -7.05 -0.41
CA LYS A 117 -0.62 -7.13 -0.25
C LYS A 117 -1.06 -8.58 -0.06
N SER A 118 -0.54 -9.48 -0.87
CA SER A 118 -0.83 -10.91 -0.77
C SER A 118 -0.38 -11.46 0.59
N ALA A 119 0.82 -11.05 1.02
CA ALA A 119 1.36 -11.48 2.32
C ALA A 119 0.48 -10.98 3.48
N ARG A 120 -0.07 -9.77 3.37
CA ARG A 120 -0.96 -9.23 4.39
C ARG A 120 -2.23 -10.05 4.54
N TYR A 121 -2.81 -10.51 3.43
CA TYR A 121 -3.99 -11.36 3.49
C TYR A 121 -3.69 -12.69 4.16
N THR A 122 -2.53 -13.28 3.85
CA THR A 122 -2.09 -14.52 4.49
C THR A 122 -1.90 -14.31 5.98
N GLU A 123 -1.29 -13.20 6.36
CA GLU A 123 -1.07 -12.85 7.77
C GLU A 123 -2.39 -12.71 8.51
N LEU A 124 -3.36 -12.03 7.91
CA LEU A 124 -4.69 -11.86 8.51
C LEU A 124 -5.32 -13.22 8.81
N LYS A 125 -5.32 -14.11 7.82
CA LYS A 125 -5.84 -15.46 7.97
C LYS A 125 -5.15 -16.20 9.11
N ASN A 126 -3.82 -16.20 9.08
CA ASN A 126 -3.04 -16.95 10.06
C ASN A 126 -3.25 -16.43 11.47
N LYS A 127 -3.24 -15.12 11.65
CA LYS A 127 -3.41 -14.53 12.98
C LYS A 127 -4.81 -14.68 13.52
N PHE A 128 -5.81 -14.72 12.64
CA PHE A 128 -7.19 -14.83 13.07
C PHE A 128 -7.55 -16.26 13.44
N TYR A 129 -7.06 -17.23 12.68
CA TYR A 129 -7.42 -18.65 12.88
C TYR A 129 -6.43 -19.42 13.75
N SER A 130 -5.36 -18.80 14.18
CA SER A 130 -4.38 -19.46 15.06
C SER A 130 -4.74 -19.41 16.54
#